data_4377422f45488e544e2904b4729032ee
#
_entry.id   4377422f45488e544e2904b4729032ee
#
_cell.length_a   1.000
_cell.length_b   1.000
_cell.length_c   1.000
_cell.angle_alpha   90.00
_cell.angle_beta   90.00
_cell.angle_gamma   90.00
#
_symmetry.space_group_name_H-M   'P 1'
#
loop_
_entity.id
_entity.type
_entity.pdbx_description
1 polymer ?
#
loop_
_entity_poly.entity_id
_entity_poly.type
_entity_poly.pdbx_seq_one_letter_code
_entity_poly.pdbx_strand_id
1 'polypeptide(L)'
;MQLLQADAPVLMSIAKPILMFIALVAYMRYIAKFEFDARFYNMPILAINAILVAVGVLGFAAVILIPIFWVGYPLMLAMYGGTMFGYWKYRDARVPANRKFELFGQRLQNAMEARRMRSAERGASAFFMTLKGEKMPVPAKEDPKLAVYIAAEGATVEAMARRATRVDIQSNAQTVQTSMLIDGVRVRLDPVPVDVGTQMIDFLKTAASLDVADRRRRQVGECNVENASGKHRLTLTALGSAGGQTLRIDFNRAKAVDRPMDDLGLLPPQLEALRTLEDTALRHGVFIISAPIGQGVSTTAYALLGRHDAYTCNLKTLEKEVLHRLEGVEHIQWDPNDAAHDFPEKLRSIVRKDPDAILCTDISDVGTAKQAATPGMKGSLIYVVIPSDSVQGAYAKWVELVGDPKAAAKCLAGISNQRLVRSVCPNCKVGFQPSPEQSKRLGIAAGKPIELFRQSGKVQVKNKIEDCPVCQGSGFFGQSGIFEVFLADDAARAALAEGDFRTAYARAIREQKMLQLQEAALYKVREGKTSFDEAARAFAKPAPAQNQGAPAGGAPAMQGAPTQPSAKSPPASSGH
;
A
#
# COMPACT_ATOMS: atom_id res chain seq x y z
N MET A 1 74.85 55.41 41.62
CA MET A 1 73.63 54.62 41.79
C MET A 1 72.96 54.48 40.43
N GLN A 2 73.32 53.42 39.71
CA GLN A 2 72.77 53.09 38.39
C GLN A 2 71.50 52.30 38.58
N LEU A 3 70.39 52.84 38.12
CA LEU A 3 69.11 52.15 38.04
C LEU A 3 69.16 51.21 36.84
N LEU A 4 69.08 49.92 37.11
CA LEU A 4 68.83 48.85 36.16
C LEU A 4 67.45 49.09 35.51
N GLN A 5 67.43 49.47 34.22
CA GLN A 5 66.25 49.32 33.38
C GLN A 5 66.11 47.85 33.04
N ALA A 6 65.07 47.23 33.62
CA ALA A 6 64.63 45.91 33.25
C ALA A 6 63.97 45.99 31.88
N ASP A 7 64.58 45.38 30.88
CA ASP A 7 63.99 45.16 29.57
C ASP A 7 62.72 44.32 29.71
N ALA A 8 61.58 44.97 29.53
CA ALA A 8 60.31 44.25 29.46
C ALA A 8 60.29 43.37 28.21
N PRO A 9 60.03 42.07 28.28
CA PRO A 9 59.93 41.21 27.12
C PRO A 9 58.80 41.71 26.23
N VAL A 10 59.13 42.12 25.03
CA VAL A 10 58.16 42.47 23.99
C VAL A 10 57.42 41.20 23.62
N LEU A 11 56.25 41.00 24.19
CA LEU A 11 55.35 39.90 23.83
C LEU A 11 54.88 40.09 22.36
N MET A 12 55.60 39.57 21.42
CA MET A 12 55.17 39.51 20.02
C MET A 12 53.99 38.50 19.92
N SER A 13 52.80 39.01 19.63
CA SER A 13 51.65 38.17 19.37
C SER A 13 51.88 37.37 18.09
N ILE A 14 52.13 36.07 18.21
CA ILE A 14 52.35 35.11 17.09
C ILE A 14 51.14 35.07 16.14
N ALA A 15 49.97 35.38 16.63
CA ALA A 15 48.73 35.38 15.83
C ALA A 15 48.72 36.42 14.71
N LYS A 16 49.37 37.61 14.91
CA LYS A 16 49.38 38.69 13.92
C LYS A 16 50.12 38.31 12.64
N PRO A 17 51.37 37.81 12.65
CA PRO A 17 52.09 37.36 11.44
C PRO A 17 51.41 36.14 10.79
N ILE A 18 50.80 35.25 11.55
CA ILE A 18 50.05 34.13 11.00
C ILE A 18 48.83 34.61 10.19
N LEU A 19 48.07 35.56 10.71
CA LEU A 19 46.93 36.14 9.99
C LEU A 19 47.35 36.85 8.71
N MET A 20 48.46 37.63 8.77
CA MET A 20 49.05 38.27 7.58
C MET A 20 49.47 37.25 6.55
N PHE A 21 50.16 36.18 6.94
CA PHE A 21 50.62 35.13 6.06
C PHE A 21 49.45 34.38 5.38
N ILE A 22 48.43 34.04 6.13
CA ILE A 22 47.22 33.41 5.60
C ILE A 22 46.54 34.29 4.54
N ALA A 23 46.36 35.59 4.83
CA ALA A 23 45.76 36.54 3.90
C ALA A 23 46.61 36.70 2.62
N LEU A 24 47.94 36.78 2.76
CA LEU A 24 48.87 36.89 1.63
C LEU A 24 48.86 35.64 0.76
N VAL A 25 48.92 34.44 1.35
CA VAL A 25 48.88 33.17 0.62
C VAL A 25 47.53 33.02 -0.11
N ALA A 26 46.42 33.38 0.54
CA ALA A 26 45.11 33.39 -0.09
C ALA A 26 45.06 34.33 -1.30
N TYR A 27 45.58 35.54 -1.14
CA TYR A 27 45.64 36.53 -2.23
C TYR A 27 46.51 36.06 -3.41
N MET A 28 47.71 35.52 -3.15
CA MET A 28 48.56 34.94 -4.20
C MET A 28 47.90 33.79 -4.96
N ARG A 29 47.20 32.93 -4.28
CA ARG A 29 46.40 31.86 -4.93
C ARG A 29 45.31 32.41 -5.85
N TYR A 30 44.70 33.51 -5.49
CA TYR A 30 43.71 34.16 -6.36
C TYR A 30 44.36 34.85 -7.55
N ILE A 31 45.51 35.51 -7.39
CA ILE A 31 46.28 36.12 -8.48
C ILE A 31 46.60 35.06 -9.54
N ALA A 32 47.11 33.89 -9.13
CA ALA A 32 47.46 32.80 -10.06
C ALA A 32 46.24 32.32 -10.85
N LYS A 33 45.07 32.24 -10.21
CA LYS A 33 43.82 31.90 -10.90
C LYS A 33 43.35 32.97 -11.86
N PHE A 34 43.49 34.24 -11.50
CA PHE A 34 43.12 35.37 -12.34
C PHE A 34 44.04 35.50 -13.55
N GLU A 35 45.32 35.22 -13.40
CA GLU A 35 46.26 35.17 -14.51
C GLU A 35 45.88 34.06 -15.52
N PHE A 36 45.56 32.87 -15.03
CA PHE A 36 45.10 31.76 -15.89
C PHE A 36 43.83 32.12 -16.65
N ASP A 37 42.83 32.70 -15.93
CA ASP A 37 41.56 33.12 -16.51
C ASP A 37 41.76 34.27 -17.52
N ALA A 38 42.60 35.26 -17.20
CA ALA A 38 42.92 36.37 -18.10
C ALA A 38 43.61 35.89 -19.40
N ARG A 39 44.50 34.88 -19.33
CA ARG A 39 45.08 34.21 -20.50
C ARG A 39 44.03 33.54 -21.36
N PHE A 40 43.11 32.82 -20.74
CA PHE A 40 42.07 32.09 -21.44
C PHE A 40 41.12 33.01 -22.22
N TYR A 41 40.79 34.19 -21.68
CA TYR A 41 39.90 35.17 -22.31
C TYR A 41 40.62 36.27 -23.07
N ASN A 42 41.93 36.10 -23.37
CA ASN A 42 42.76 37.03 -24.15
C ASN A 42 42.70 38.50 -23.61
N MET A 43 42.73 38.66 -22.29
CA MET A 43 42.75 39.96 -21.61
C MET A 43 44.19 40.50 -21.48
N PRO A 44 44.38 41.82 -21.22
CA PRO A 44 45.72 42.43 -21.07
C PRO A 44 46.39 41.95 -19.77
N ILE A 45 47.04 40.80 -19.82
CA ILE A 45 47.64 40.09 -18.68
C ILE A 45 48.66 40.96 -17.94
N LEU A 46 49.49 41.67 -18.68
CA LEU A 46 50.60 42.46 -18.14
C LEU A 46 50.05 43.60 -17.24
N ALA A 47 48.99 44.29 -17.67
CA ALA A 47 48.38 45.35 -16.92
C ALA A 47 47.65 44.82 -15.67
N ILE A 48 46.93 43.68 -15.82
CA ILE A 48 46.20 43.05 -14.73
C ILE A 48 47.15 42.57 -13.65
N ASN A 49 48.23 41.86 -14.02
CA ASN A 49 49.20 41.35 -13.08
C ASN A 49 49.96 42.50 -12.40
N ALA A 50 50.31 43.56 -13.13
CA ALA A 50 50.96 44.74 -12.55
C ALA A 50 50.10 45.39 -11.45
N ILE A 51 48.81 45.55 -11.71
CA ILE A 51 47.86 46.11 -10.69
C ILE A 51 47.71 45.16 -9.49
N LEU A 52 47.53 43.88 -9.72
CA LEU A 52 47.32 42.89 -8.65
C LEU A 52 48.60 42.79 -7.77
N VAL A 53 49.78 42.76 -8.36
CA VAL A 53 51.04 42.72 -7.61
C VAL A 53 51.29 44.04 -6.88
N ALA A 54 51.07 45.17 -7.52
CA ALA A 54 51.24 46.49 -6.89
C ALA A 54 50.33 46.65 -5.63
N VAL A 55 49.05 46.29 -5.75
CA VAL A 55 48.13 46.31 -4.62
C VAL A 55 48.49 45.27 -3.57
N GLY A 56 49.00 44.11 -3.97
CA GLY A 56 49.52 43.10 -3.04
C GLY A 56 50.65 43.64 -2.17
N VAL A 57 51.61 44.30 -2.78
CA VAL A 57 52.75 44.95 -2.08
C VAL A 57 52.29 46.10 -1.22
N LEU A 58 51.42 46.99 -1.74
CA LEU A 58 50.92 48.15 -1.00
C LEU A 58 50.07 47.73 0.22
N GLY A 59 49.22 46.72 0.06
CA GLY A 59 48.39 46.16 1.16
C GLY A 59 49.26 45.54 2.25
N PHE A 60 50.30 44.83 1.89
CA PHE A 60 51.26 44.26 2.84
C PHE A 60 52.07 45.37 3.55
N ALA A 61 52.55 46.37 2.80
CA ALA A 61 53.25 47.52 3.34
C ALA A 61 52.34 48.32 4.32
N ALA A 62 51.07 48.48 4.06
CA ALA A 62 50.14 49.18 4.92
C ALA A 62 50.05 48.55 6.32
N VAL A 63 50.10 47.24 6.44
CA VAL A 63 50.08 46.56 7.75
C VAL A 63 51.40 46.76 8.51
N ILE A 64 52.53 46.92 7.82
CA ILE A 64 53.81 47.14 8.45
C ILE A 64 53.99 48.62 8.87
N LEU A 65 53.53 49.54 8.01
CA LEU A 65 53.74 51.00 8.23
C LEU A 65 52.71 51.59 9.21
N ILE A 66 51.51 51.00 9.32
CA ILE A 66 50.50 51.46 10.28
C ILE A 66 50.79 50.84 11.65
N PRO A 67 51.09 51.64 12.70
CA PRO A 67 51.49 51.09 13.99
C PRO A 67 50.40 50.29 14.70
N ILE A 68 49.10 50.47 14.31
CA ILE A 68 47.96 49.75 14.87
C ILE A 68 47.54 48.61 13.94
N PHE A 69 47.93 47.38 14.27
CA PHE A 69 47.61 46.16 13.48
C PHE A 69 46.13 46.04 13.13
N TRP A 70 45.24 46.31 14.07
CA TRP A 70 43.80 46.22 13.90
C TRP A 70 43.20 47.27 12.96
N VAL A 71 43.98 48.25 12.49
CA VAL A 71 43.60 49.22 11.45
C VAL A 71 44.27 48.81 10.13
N GLY A 72 45.55 48.45 10.13
CA GLY A 72 46.30 48.05 8.95
C GLY A 72 45.81 46.76 8.31
N TYR A 73 45.47 45.77 9.14
CA TYR A 73 45.01 44.45 8.63
C TYR A 73 43.65 44.50 7.90
N PRO A 74 42.59 45.15 8.44
CA PRO A 74 41.35 45.35 7.68
C PRO A 74 41.54 46.17 6.41
N LEU A 75 42.43 47.19 6.42
CA LEU A 75 42.77 47.97 5.22
C LEU A 75 43.38 47.08 4.13
N MET A 76 44.35 46.24 4.51
CA MET A 76 44.96 45.25 3.60
C MET A 76 43.87 44.33 3.02
N LEU A 77 42.96 43.77 3.82
CA LEU A 77 41.87 42.94 3.37
C LEU A 77 40.90 43.68 2.45
N ALA A 78 40.62 44.95 2.71
CA ALA A 78 39.79 45.78 1.84
C ALA A 78 40.48 46.04 0.48
N MET A 79 41.80 46.27 0.46
CA MET A 79 42.57 46.44 -0.77
C MET A 79 42.57 45.13 -1.58
N TYR A 80 42.82 43.97 -0.96
CA TYR A 80 42.78 42.67 -1.59
C TYR A 80 41.39 42.33 -2.13
N GLY A 81 40.35 42.54 -1.33
CA GLY A 81 38.97 42.34 -1.75
C GLY A 81 38.53 43.28 -2.87
N GLY A 82 38.97 44.56 -2.79
CA GLY A 82 38.66 45.55 -3.82
C GLY A 82 39.26 45.21 -5.19
N THR A 83 40.48 44.72 -5.22
CA THR A 83 41.11 44.27 -6.49
C THR A 83 40.45 43.00 -7.03
N MET A 84 40.08 42.07 -6.17
CA MET A 84 39.32 40.86 -6.56
C MET A 84 37.96 41.23 -7.15
N PHE A 85 37.25 42.16 -6.53
CA PHE A 85 35.95 42.66 -7.00
C PHE A 85 36.10 43.43 -8.32
N GLY A 86 37.15 44.30 -8.44
CA GLY A 86 37.46 45.03 -9.66
C GLY A 86 37.76 44.10 -10.84
N TYR A 87 38.61 43.07 -10.62
CA TYR A 87 38.90 42.07 -11.64
C TYR A 87 37.62 41.33 -12.05
N TRP A 88 36.81 40.89 -11.10
CA TRP A 88 35.53 40.21 -11.35
C TRP A 88 34.61 41.07 -12.24
N LYS A 89 34.43 42.33 -11.91
CA LYS A 89 33.56 43.22 -12.69
C LYS A 89 34.12 43.51 -14.09
N TYR A 90 35.43 43.67 -14.20
CA TYR A 90 36.12 43.86 -15.49
C TYR A 90 35.99 42.63 -16.40
N ARG A 91 36.11 41.45 -15.84
CA ARG A 91 35.95 40.17 -16.52
C ARG A 91 34.48 39.97 -16.97
N ASP A 92 33.53 40.14 -16.09
CA ASP A 92 32.11 39.90 -16.38
C ASP A 92 31.52 40.82 -17.46
N ALA A 93 32.17 41.99 -17.69
CA ALA A 93 31.83 42.87 -18.78
C ALA A 93 32.29 42.35 -20.16
N ARG A 94 33.25 41.40 -20.20
CA ARG A 94 33.88 40.90 -21.43
C ARG A 94 33.63 39.45 -21.76
N VAL A 95 33.11 38.68 -20.81
CA VAL A 95 32.83 37.24 -20.94
C VAL A 95 31.38 37.01 -21.31
N PRO A 96 31.06 36.04 -22.23
CA PRO A 96 29.68 35.68 -22.58
C PRO A 96 28.83 35.31 -21.36
N ALA A 97 27.52 35.57 -21.43
CA ALA A 97 26.60 35.43 -20.32
C ALA A 97 26.56 34.01 -19.68
N ASN A 98 26.85 32.97 -20.49
CA ASN A 98 26.87 31.57 -20.04
C ASN A 98 28.18 31.18 -19.31
N ARG A 99 29.17 32.07 -19.22
CA ARG A 99 30.45 31.85 -18.54
C ARG A 99 30.84 32.94 -17.53
N LYS A 100 29.85 33.75 -17.15
CA LYS A 100 30.03 34.71 -16.05
C LYS A 100 30.33 34.02 -14.75
N PHE A 101 31.16 34.62 -13.92
CA PHE A 101 31.59 34.04 -12.66
C PHE A 101 30.52 34.24 -11.59
N GLU A 102 29.74 33.19 -11.28
CA GLU A 102 28.83 33.17 -10.14
C GLU A 102 29.63 32.84 -8.85
N LEU A 103 30.21 33.88 -8.24
CA LEU A 103 31.16 33.75 -7.14
C LEU A 103 30.57 33.08 -5.89
N PHE A 104 29.24 33.17 -5.66
CA PHE A 104 28.60 32.67 -4.44
C PHE A 104 27.20 32.09 -4.64
N GLY A 105 26.56 32.29 -5.80
CA GLY A 105 25.14 32.00 -5.97
C GLY A 105 24.82 30.51 -5.90
N GLN A 106 25.30 29.70 -6.82
CA GLN A 106 24.88 28.29 -6.96
C GLN A 106 25.39 27.40 -5.83
N ARG A 107 26.64 27.53 -5.39
CA ARG A 107 27.14 26.69 -4.28
C ARG A 107 26.49 27.00 -2.96
N LEU A 108 26.21 28.27 -2.67
CA LEU A 108 25.52 28.66 -1.46
C LEU A 108 24.02 28.31 -1.54
N GLN A 109 23.39 28.53 -2.70
CA GLN A 109 22.03 28.10 -2.97
C GLN A 109 21.92 26.58 -2.85
N ASN A 110 22.78 25.83 -3.54
CA ASN A 110 22.80 24.36 -3.45
C ASN A 110 23.08 23.88 -2.01
N ALA A 111 23.93 24.55 -1.25
CA ALA A 111 24.17 24.23 0.15
C ALA A 111 22.98 24.58 1.06
N MET A 112 22.30 25.69 0.79
CA MET A 112 21.07 26.07 1.50
C MET A 112 19.92 25.14 1.12
N GLU A 113 19.75 24.79 -0.15
CA GLU A 113 18.78 23.81 -0.63
C GLU A 113 19.03 22.42 -0.03
N ALA A 114 20.29 21.98 -0.02
CA ALA A 114 20.67 20.72 0.64
C ALA A 114 20.39 20.72 2.15
N ARG A 115 20.58 21.88 2.84
CA ARG A 115 20.18 22.03 4.25
C ARG A 115 18.66 22.02 4.43
N ARG A 116 17.92 22.70 3.53
CA ARG A 116 16.44 22.71 3.55
C ARG A 116 15.90 21.29 3.29
N MET A 117 16.44 20.56 2.30
CA MET A 117 16.08 19.17 2.04
C MET A 117 16.34 18.25 3.24
N ARG A 118 17.53 18.33 3.84
CA ARG A 118 17.85 17.56 5.08
C ARG A 118 16.95 17.91 6.25
N SER A 119 16.52 19.16 6.37
CA SER A 119 15.57 19.58 7.40
C SER A 119 14.15 19.08 7.14
N ALA A 120 13.73 19.03 5.87
CA ALA A 120 12.45 18.46 5.44
C ALA A 120 12.44 16.93 5.65
N GLU A 121 13.52 16.25 5.25
CA GLU A 121 13.70 14.80 5.46
C GLU A 121 13.59 14.39 6.93
N ARG A 122 14.07 15.22 7.87
CA ARG A 122 13.94 14.94 9.31
C ARG A 122 12.50 15.03 9.83
N GLY A 123 11.62 15.67 9.09
CA GLY A 123 10.21 15.83 9.47
C GLY A 123 9.28 14.81 8.79
N ALA A 124 9.77 14.09 7.77
CA ALA A 124 8.98 13.09 7.06
C ALA A 124 8.96 11.76 7.84
N SER A 125 7.80 11.13 7.95
CA SER A 125 7.63 9.82 8.58
C SER A 125 7.74 8.66 7.58
N ALA A 126 7.72 8.97 6.28
CA ALA A 126 7.92 7.99 5.21
C ALA A 126 8.62 8.59 4.00
N PHE A 127 9.33 7.76 3.24
CA PHE A 127 10.02 8.11 2.01
C PHE A 127 9.50 7.28 0.86
N PHE A 128 9.01 7.96 -0.18
CA PHE A 128 8.57 7.31 -1.41
C PHE A 128 9.77 7.08 -2.34
N MET A 129 9.82 5.92 -2.96
CA MET A 129 10.90 5.52 -3.87
C MET A 129 10.33 4.81 -5.08
N THR A 130 10.93 5.05 -6.25
CA THR A 130 10.64 4.25 -7.44
C THR A 130 11.13 2.80 -7.26
N LEU A 131 10.71 1.88 -8.12
CA LEU A 131 11.24 0.51 -8.11
C LEU A 131 12.76 0.45 -8.29
N LYS A 132 13.33 1.42 -9.01
CA LYS A 132 14.80 1.55 -9.22
C LYS A 132 15.54 2.04 -7.97
N GLY A 133 14.82 2.40 -6.90
CA GLY A 133 15.40 2.88 -5.65
C GLY A 133 15.66 4.39 -5.61
N GLU A 134 15.22 5.14 -6.61
CA GLU A 134 15.31 6.60 -6.61
C GLU A 134 14.33 7.19 -5.61
N LYS A 135 14.82 7.95 -4.63
CA LYS A 135 13.98 8.62 -3.63
C LYS A 135 13.27 9.82 -4.26
N MET A 136 11.96 9.91 -4.01
CA MET A 136 11.20 11.10 -4.34
C MET A 136 11.62 12.24 -3.39
N PRO A 137 11.83 13.47 -3.89
CA PRO A 137 12.25 14.59 -3.07
C PRO A 137 11.15 14.95 -2.07
N VAL A 138 11.53 15.14 -0.80
CA VAL A 138 10.66 15.68 0.25
C VAL A 138 10.61 17.20 0.10
N PRO A 139 9.43 17.81 -0.12
CA PRO A 139 9.32 19.26 -0.29
C PRO A 139 9.73 20.02 0.97
N ALA A 140 10.31 21.21 0.80
CA ALA A 140 10.66 22.09 1.91
C ALA A 140 9.39 22.63 2.61
N LYS A 141 9.54 23.11 3.85
CA LYS A 141 8.40 23.63 4.67
C LYS A 141 7.61 24.76 4.00
N GLU A 142 8.27 25.52 3.16
CA GLU A 142 7.68 26.69 2.46
C GLU A 142 7.14 26.32 1.07
N ASP A 143 7.33 25.07 0.61
CA ASP A 143 6.87 24.60 -0.72
C ASP A 143 5.38 24.20 -0.64
N PRO A 144 4.50 24.73 -1.50
CA PRO A 144 3.08 24.33 -1.56
C PRO A 144 2.89 22.84 -1.82
N LYS A 145 3.88 22.17 -2.44
CA LYS A 145 3.89 20.71 -2.64
C LYS A 145 4.02 19.92 -1.34
N LEU A 146 4.38 20.56 -0.22
CA LEU A 146 4.44 19.89 1.08
C LEU A 146 3.06 19.36 1.52
N ALA A 147 1.98 20.11 1.27
CA ALA A 147 0.62 19.65 1.57
C ALA A 147 0.25 18.37 0.80
N VAL A 148 0.69 18.27 -0.45
CA VAL A 148 0.53 17.08 -1.29
C VAL A 148 1.30 15.88 -0.73
N TYR A 149 2.55 16.12 -0.33
CA TYR A 149 3.39 15.07 0.28
C TYR A 149 2.80 14.55 1.59
N ILE A 150 2.37 15.45 2.48
CA ILE A 150 1.72 15.11 3.75
C ILE A 150 0.42 14.32 3.52
N ALA A 151 -0.37 14.70 2.52
CA ALA A 151 -1.59 13.96 2.17
C ALA A 151 -1.27 12.54 1.68
N ALA A 152 -0.24 12.36 0.84
CA ALA A 152 0.22 11.06 0.38
C ALA A 152 0.80 10.21 1.53
N GLU A 153 1.59 10.83 2.40
CA GLU A 153 2.14 10.22 3.60
C GLU A 153 1.03 9.77 4.56
N GLY A 154 0.07 10.63 4.87
CA GLY A 154 -1.08 10.32 5.71
C GLY A 154 -1.90 9.14 5.16
N ALA A 155 -2.17 9.15 3.85
CA ALA A 155 -2.92 8.06 3.21
C ALA A 155 -2.16 6.71 3.23
N THR A 156 -0.82 6.70 3.24
CA THR A 156 -0.03 5.47 3.17
C THR A 156 0.48 5.01 4.54
N VAL A 157 1.05 5.90 5.34
CA VAL A 157 1.62 5.55 6.67
C VAL A 157 0.52 5.14 7.64
N GLU A 158 -0.59 5.90 7.68
CA GLU A 158 -1.72 5.54 8.53
C GLU A 158 -2.33 4.19 8.11
N ALA A 159 -2.44 3.95 6.80
CA ALA A 159 -2.89 2.66 6.28
C ALA A 159 -1.98 1.51 6.71
N MET A 160 -0.66 1.69 6.62
CA MET A 160 0.32 0.69 7.08
C MET A 160 0.25 0.46 8.59
N ALA A 161 0.16 1.54 9.38
CA ALA A 161 0.03 1.46 10.83
C ALA A 161 -1.24 0.72 11.26
N ARG A 162 -2.35 0.93 10.54
CA ARG A 162 -3.63 0.24 10.76
C ARG A 162 -3.71 -1.11 10.05
N ARG A 163 -2.65 -1.57 9.40
CA ARG A 163 -2.59 -2.84 8.65
C ARG A 163 -3.64 -2.93 7.54
N ALA A 164 -3.95 -1.81 6.91
CA ALA A 164 -4.82 -1.80 5.75
C ALA A 164 -4.20 -2.64 4.63
N THR A 165 -5.00 -3.45 3.99
CA THR A 165 -4.59 -4.21 2.80
C THR A 165 -4.68 -3.39 1.53
N ARG A 166 -5.50 -2.33 1.56
CA ARG A 166 -5.77 -1.47 0.40
C ARG A 166 -6.17 -0.07 0.82
N VAL A 167 -5.77 0.90 0.02
CA VAL A 167 -6.31 2.27 0.04
C VAL A 167 -6.91 2.56 -1.32
N ASP A 168 -8.14 3.06 -1.34
CA ASP A 168 -8.80 3.59 -2.53
C ASP A 168 -8.92 5.12 -2.39
N ILE A 169 -8.37 5.85 -3.34
CA ILE A 169 -8.44 7.32 -3.45
C ILE A 169 -9.32 7.64 -4.65
N GLN A 170 -10.45 8.27 -4.42
CA GLN A 170 -11.44 8.60 -5.45
C GLN A 170 -11.56 10.12 -5.58
N SER A 171 -11.20 10.63 -6.74
CA SER A 171 -11.41 12.04 -7.09
C SER A 171 -12.80 12.23 -7.71
N ASN A 172 -13.53 13.21 -7.23
CA ASN A 172 -14.74 13.73 -7.83
C ASN A 172 -14.58 15.23 -8.15
N ALA A 173 -15.62 15.90 -8.64
CA ALA A 173 -15.55 17.31 -9.04
C ALA A 173 -15.26 18.29 -7.88
N GLN A 174 -15.49 17.91 -6.63
CA GLN A 174 -15.43 18.81 -5.47
C GLN A 174 -14.38 18.39 -4.44
N THR A 175 -14.21 17.09 -4.22
CA THR A 175 -13.35 16.55 -3.17
C THR A 175 -12.65 15.26 -3.63
N VAL A 176 -11.57 14.91 -2.95
CA VAL A 176 -10.92 13.60 -3.07
C VAL A 176 -11.17 12.82 -1.80
N GLN A 177 -11.89 11.71 -1.94
CA GLN A 177 -12.22 10.82 -0.84
C GLN A 177 -11.21 9.67 -0.76
N THR A 178 -10.54 9.54 0.37
CA THR A 178 -9.68 8.40 0.68
C THR A 178 -10.41 7.41 1.57
N SER A 179 -10.28 6.13 1.27
CA SER A 179 -10.80 5.05 2.11
C SER A 179 -9.80 3.92 2.22
N MET A 180 -9.69 3.33 3.41
CA MET A 180 -8.82 2.21 3.73
C MET A 180 -9.62 0.93 3.90
N LEU A 181 -9.09 -0.20 3.42
CA LEU A 181 -9.64 -1.52 3.68
C LEU A 181 -8.83 -2.18 4.79
N ILE A 182 -9.38 -2.17 6.01
CA ILE A 182 -8.74 -2.73 7.21
C ILE A 182 -9.53 -3.96 7.63
N ASP A 183 -8.87 -5.11 7.68
CA ASP A 183 -9.50 -6.39 8.05
C ASP A 183 -10.85 -6.63 7.32
N GLY A 184 -10.91 -6.28 6.01
CA GLY A 184 -12.10 -6.45 5.17
C GLY A 184 -13.21 -5.40 5.37
N VAL A 185 -13.01 -4.41 6.23
CA VAL A 185 -13.96 -3.30 6.46
C VAL A 185 -13.40 -2.02 5.88
N ARG A 186 -14.24 -1.28 5.15
CA ARG A 186 -13.89 0.00 4.57
C ARG A 186 -14.05 1.12 5.59
N VAL A 187 -12.96 1.80 5.88
CA VAL A 187 -12.89 2.99 6.74
C VAL A 187 -12.62 4.20 5.86
N ARG A 188 -13.47 5.22 5.94
CA ARG A 188 -13.28 6.49 5.21
C ARG A 188 -12.43 7.42 6.06
N LEU A 189 -11.50 8.11 5.41
CA LEU A 189 -10.77 9.24 5.98
C LEU A 189 -11.47 10.55 5.66
N ASP A 190 -11.07 11.62 6.31
CA ASP A 190 -11.54 12.95 6.00
C ASP A 190 -11.24 13.31 4.53
N PRO A 191 -12.18 13.94 3.82
CA PRO A 191 -11.99 14.31 2.43
C PRO A 191 -10.92 15.40 2.30
N VAL A 192 -10.12 15.30 1.25
CA VAL A 192 -9.07 16.26 0.92
C VAL A 192 -9.59 17.20 -0.18
N PRO A 193 -9.23 18.51 -0.16
CA PRO A 193 -9.53 19.44 -1.25
C PRO A 193 -9.08 18.89 -2.60
N VAL A 194 -9.83 19.18 -3.67
CA VAL A 194 -9.64 18.55 -4.99
C VAL A 194 -8.28 18.90 -5.61
N ASP A 195 -7.77 20.10 -5.38
CA ASP A 195 -6.46 20.55 -5.84
C ASP A 195 -5.31 19.74 -5.21
N VAL A 196 -5.29 19.62 -3.89
CA VAL A 196 -4.29 18.82 -3.16
C VAL A 196 -4.44 17.34 -3.48
N GLY A 197 -5.67 16.83 -3.48
CA GLY A 197 -5.93 15.41 -3.71
C GLY A 197 -5.61 14.94 -5.13
N THR A 198 -5.83 15.78 -6.14
CA THR A 198 -5.44 15.47 -7.52
C THR A 198 -3.92 15.44 -7.67
N GLN A 199 -3.24 16.45 -7.11
CA GLN A 199 -1.77 16.47 -7.09
C GLN A 199 -1.18 15.29 -6.30
N MET A 200 -1.85 14.82 -5.23
CA MET A 200 -1.47 13.62 -4.47
C MET A 200 -1.54 12.37 -5.37
N ILE A 201 -2.60 12.22 -6.16
CA ILE A 201 -2.72 11.13 -7.13
C ILE A 201 -1.58 11.20 -8.16
N ASP A 202 -1.30 12.38 -8.69
CA ASP A 202 -0.24 12.63 -9.69
C ASP A 202 1.15 12.33 -9.10
N PHE A 203 1.40 12.72 -7.84
CA PHE A 203 2.63 12.39 -7.11
C PHE A 203 2.82 10.88 -6.95
N LEU A 204 1.78 10.17 -6.51
CA LEU A 204 1.82 8.71 -6.33
C LEU A 204 1.98 7.98 -7.67
N LYS A 205 1.35 8.46 -8.75
CA LYS A 205 1.55 7.93 -10.11
C LYS A 205 3.01 8.11 -10.56
N THR A 206 3.60 9.26 -10.29
CA THR A 206 5.02 9.54 -10.61
C THR A 206 5.93 8.58 -9.84
N ALA A 207 5.70 8.35 -8.55
CA ALA A 207 6.47 7.40 -7.75
C ALA A 207 6.38 5.96 -8.31
N ALA A 208 5.23 5.58 -8.88
CA ALA A 208 5.01 4.27 -9.50
C ALA A 208 5.38 4.23 -11.00
N SER A 209 5.99 5.28 -11.55
CA SER A 209 6.37 5.42 -12.96
C SER A 209 5.17 5.27 -13.93
N LEU A 210 3.99 5.73 -13.52
CA LEU A 210 2.77 5.77 -14.33
C LEU A 210 2.66 7.10 -15.09
N ASP A 211 1.98 7.07 -16.24
CA ASP A 211 1.70 8.28 -17.01
C ASP A 211 0.66 9.17 -16.30
N VAL A 212 1.11 10.32 -15.83
CA VAL A 212 0.28 11.30 -15.12
C VAL A 212 -0.74 11.97 -16.07
N ALA A 213 -0.40 12.14 -17.34
CA ALA A 213 -1.28 12.80 -18.31
C ALA A 213 -2.48 11.93 -18.70
N ASP A 214 -2.30 10.62 -18.75
CA ASP A 214 -3.39 9.69 -19.02
C ASP A 214 -4.21 9.42 -17.76
N ARG A 215 -5.42 9.97 -17.73
CA ARG A 215 -6.37 9.83 -16.61
C ARG A 215 -7.50 8.85 -16.89
N ARG A 216 -7.53 8.21 -18.06
CA ARG A 216 -8.67 7.37 -18.49
C ARG A 216 -8.33 5.89 -18.51
N ARG A 217 -7.16 5.52 -19.01
CA ARG A 217 -6.78 4.11 -19.16
C ARG A 217 -6.43 3.49 -17.81
N ARG A 218 -6.65 2.19 -17.71
CA ARG A 218 -6.15 1.41 -16.59
C ARG A 218 -4.62 1.34 -16.69
N GLN A 219 -3.95 1.82 -15.66
CA GLN A 219 -2.50 1.73 -15.53
C GLN A 219 -2.16 0.99 -14.23
N VAL A 220 -1.16 0.15 -14.26
CA VAL A 220 -0.65 -0.56 -13.08
C VAL A 220 0.85 -0.31 -12.98
N GLY A 221 1.31 0.07 -11.81
CA GLY A 221 2.72 0.28 -11.53
C GLY A 221 3.03 0.01 -10.06
N GLU A 222 4.30 0.00 -9.74
CA GLU A 222 4.76 -0.30 -8.39
C GLU A 222 5.75 0.75 -7.90
N CYS A 223 5.73 1.01 -6.61
CA CYS A 223 6.74 1.81 -5.92
C CYS A 223 7.03 1.23 -4.54
N ASN A 224 8.03 1.78 -3.87
CA ASN A 224 8.35 1.42 -2.51
C ASN A 224 8.11 2.61 -1.59
N VAL A 225 7.70 2.33 -0.36
CA VAL A 225 7.64 3.30 0.74
C VAL A 225 8.45 2.75 1.90
N GLU A 226 9.36 3.57 2.42
CA GLU A 226 10.18 3.25 3.58
C GLU A 226 9.73 4.12 4.76
N ASN A 227 9.42 3.49 5.87
CA ASN A 227 9.05 4.15 7.12
C ASN A 227 9.77 3.47 8.30
N ALA A 228 9.44 3.84 9.53
CA ALA A 228 10.03 3.26 10.74
C ALA A 228 9.81 1.73 10.87
N SER A 229 8.78 1.17 10.25
CA SER A 229 8.50 -0.28 10.24
C SER A 229 9.24 -1.05 9.14
N GLY A 230 9.94 -0.35 8.26
CA GLY A 230 10.72 -0.93 7.17
C GLY A 230 10.25 -0.50 5.77
N LYS A 231 10.70 -1.26 4.78
CA LYS A 231 10.40 -1.03 3.37
C LYS A 231 9.19 -1.85 2.93
N HIS A 232 8.19 -1.17 2.37
CA HIS A 232 6.94 -1.77 1.90
C HIS A 232 6.78 -1.55 0.40
N ARG A 233 6.42 -2.61 -0.31
CA ARG A 233 6.09 -2.52 -1.74
C ARG A 233 4.61 -2.16 -1.90
N LEU A 234 4.34 -1.17 -2.71
CA LEU A 234 3.00 -0.71 -3.07
C LEU A 234 2.74 -1.03 -4.53
N THR A 235 1.61 -1.64 -4.81
CA THR A 235 1.08 -1.80 -6.19
C THR A 235 -0.03 -0.78 -6.39
N LEU A 236 0.16 0.12 -7.35
CA LEU A 236 -0.77 1.20 -7.68
C LEU A 236 -1.55 0.85 -8.94
N THR A 237 -2.86 0.94 -8.86
CA THR A 237 -3.74 0.79 -10.03
C THR A 237 -4.54 2.08 -10.21
N ALA A 238 -4.26 2.81 -11.29
CA ALA A 238 -5.01 4.00 -11.67
C ALA A 238 -6.09 3.64 -12.69
N LEU A 239 -7.27 4.23 -12.53
CA LEU A 239 -8.45 4.02 -13.38
C LEU A 239 -9.20 5.33 -13.57
N GLY A 240 -9.69 5.58 -14.79
CA GLY A 240 -10.67 6.65 -15.01
C GLY A 240 -12.02 6.29 -14.38
N SER A 241 -12.73 7.29 -13.85
CA SER A 241 -14.09 7.16 -13.34
C SER A 241 -14.99 8.25 -13.91
N ALA A 242 -16.31 8.06 -13.81
CA ALA A 242 -17.30 9.01 -14.38
C ALA A 242 -17.18 10.44 -13.79
N GLY A 243 -16.64 10.60 -12.59
CA GLY A 243 -16.47 11.91 -11.93
C GLY A 243 -15.01 12.35 -11.79
N GLY A 244 -14.03 11.61 -12.35
CA GLY A 244 -12.61 11.93 -12.19
C GLY A 244 -11.71 10.72 -12.33
N GLN A 245 -10.85 10.47 -11.34
CA GLN A 245 -9.88 9.40 -11.34
C GLN A 245 -9.95 8.61 -10.02
N THR A 246 -9.74 7.30 -10.09
CA THR A 246 -9.58 6.44 -8.93
C THR A 246 -8.15 5.88 -8.92
N LEU A 247 -7.45 6.03 -7.80
CA LEU A 247 -6.18 5.38 -7.54
C LEU A 247 -6.36 4.36 -6.42
N ARG A 248 -6.03 3.11 -6.70
CA ARG A 248 -5.99 2.02 -5.74
C ARG A 248 -4.55 1.72 -5.38
N ILE A 249 -4.26 1.57 -4.11
CA ILE A 249 -2.96 1.19 -3.57
C ILE A 249 -3.14 -0.10 -2.80
N ASP A 250 -2.51 -1.18 -3.24
CA ASP A 250 -2.46 -2.46 -2.55
C ASP A 250 -1.09 -2.61 -1.87
N PHE A 251 -1.09 -2.96 -0.57
CA PHE A 251 0.13 -3.08 0.24
C PHE A 251 0.65 -4.51 0.24
N ASN A 252 1.93 -4.71 -0.09
CA ASN A 252 2.61 -6.02 -0.01
C ASN A 252 1.74 -7.18 -0.53
N ARG A 253 1.15 -7.01 -1.71
CA ARG A 253 0.14 -7.91 -2.28
C ARG A 253 0.59 -9.37 -2.33
N ALA A 254 1.84 -9.62 -2.66
CA ALA A 254 2.40 -10.96 -2.67
C ALA A 254 2.39 -11.60 -1.28
N LYS A 255 2.86 -10.86 -0.25
CA LYS A 255 2.88 -11.34 1.14
C LYS A 255 1.47 -11.57 1.72
N ALA A 256 0.46 -10.85 1.21
CA ALA A 256 -0.91 -11.01 1.67
C ALA A 256 -1.53 -12.35 1.28
N VAL A 257 -1.10 -12.95 0.17
CA VAL A 257 -1.57 -14.25 -0.32
C VAL A 257 -0.65 -15.41 0.05
N ASP A 258 0.57 -15.14 0.47
CA ASP A 258 1.56 -16.12 0.92
C ASP A 258 1.27 -16.52 2.38
N ARG A 259 0.34 -17.46 2.56
CA ARG A 259 -0.03 -18.01 3.87
C ARG A 259 -0.11 -19.53 3.81
N PRO A 260 0.46 -20.22 4.78
CA PRO A 260 0.31 -21.67 4.89
C PRO A 260 -1.16 -22.02 5.20
N MET A 261 -1.59 -23.19 4.76
CA MET A 261 -2.97 -23.68 4.92
C MET A 261 -3.42 -23.73 6.38
N ASP A 262 -2.50 -24.04 7.30
CA ASP A 262 -2.77 -24.12 8.73
C ASP A 262 -3.15 -22.75 9.34
N ASP A 263 -2.70 -21.65 8.73
CA ASP A 263 -2.98 -20.27 9.17
C ASP A 263 -4.24 -19.66 8.54
N LEU A 264 -4.89 -20.36 7.62
CA LEU A 264 -6.11 -19.86 6.97
C LEU A 264 -7.32 -19.85 7.91
N GLY A 265 -7.27 -20.68 8.95
CA GLY A 265 -8.34 -20.82 9.93
C GLY A 265 -9.29 -21.98 9.65
N LEU A 266 -8.86 -22.98 8.90
CA LEU A 266 -9.54 -24.25 8.78
C LEU A 266 -9.64 -24.93 10.16
N LEU A 267 -10.74 -25.60 10.39
CA LEU A 267 -10.90 -26.46 11.55
C LEU A 267 -10.21 -27.82 11.33
N PRO A 268 -9.74 -28.52 12.38
CA PRO A 268 -8.99 -29.76 12.23
C PRO A 268 -9.64 -30.79 11.28
N PRO A 269 -10.96 -31.07 11.32
CA PRO A 269 -11.59 -31.99 10.38
C PRO A 269 -11.55 -31.51 8.93
N GLN A 270 -11.65 -30.18 8.71
CA GLN A 270 -11.57 -29.59 7.37
C GLN A 270 -10.16 -29.65 6.80
N LEU A 271 -9.16 -29.42 7.66
CA LEU A 271 -7.75 -29.52 7.28
C LEU A 271 -7.40 -30.96 6.88
N GLU A 272 -7.89 -31.94 7.65
CA GLU A 272 -7.68 -33.36 7.35
C GLU A 272 -8.38 -33.76 6.04
N ALA A 273 -9.59 -33.28 5.82
CA ALA A 273 -10.31 -33.52 4.55
C ALA A 273 -9.55 -32.98 3.35
N LEU A 274 -8.96 -31.77 3.44
CA LEU A 274 -8.18 -31.20 2.33
C LEU A 274 -6.82 -31.88 2.14
N ARG A 275 -6.23 -32.47 3.17
CA ARG A 275 -4.99 -33.25 3.06
C ARG A 275 -5.15 -34.48 2.17
N THR A 276 -6.34 -35.03 2.05
CA THR A 276 -6.59 -36.15 1.14
C THR A 276 -6.29 -35.83 -0.32
N LEU A 277 -6.34 -34.55 -0.71
CA LEU A 277 -5.99 -34.08 -2.06
C LEU A 277 -4.48 -34.14 -2.34
N GLU A 278 -3.65 -34.31 -1.31
CA GLU A 278 -2.19 -34.48 -1.43
C GLU A 278 -1.81 -35.92 -1.79
N ASP A 279 -2.68 -36.88 -1.45
CA ASP A 279 -2.45 -38.29 -1.72
C ASP A 279 -2.45 -38.56 -3.23
N THR A 280 -1.39 -39.19 -3.71
CA THR A 280 -1.19 -39.50 -5.14
C THR A 280 -2.35 -40.32 -5.72
N ALA A 281 -2.95 -41.22 -4.94
CA ALA A 281 -4.08 -42.05 -5.38
C ALA A 281 -5.39 -41.26 -5.53
N LEU A 282 -5.55 -40.17 -4.75
CA LEU A 282 -6.75 -39.34 -4.72
C LEU A 282 -6.56 -37.99 -5.43
N ARG A 283 -5.34 -37.68 -5.85
CA ARG A 283 -4.95 -36.43 -6.50
C ARG A 283 -5.41 -36.37 -7.96
N HIS A 284 -6.71 -36.42 -8.16
CA HIS A 284 -7.32 -36.26 -9.49
C HIS A 284 -8.69 -35.57 -9.35
N GLY A 285 -9.14 -34.98 -10.44
CA GLY A 285 -10.43 -34.34 -10.51
C GLY A 285 -10.33 -32.81 -10.47
N VAL A 286 -11.47 -32.17 -10.38
CA VAL A 286 -11.61 -30.72 -10.27
C VAL A 286 -12.00 -30.36 -8.86
N PHE A 287 -11.19 -29.55 -8.19
CA PHE A 287 -11.51 -29.00 -6.89
C PHE A 287 -11.86 -27.51 -7.02
N ILE A 288 -13.10 -27.15 -6.66
CA ILE A 288 -13.62 -25.80 -6.80
C ILE A 288 -13.38 -25.01 -5.51
N ILE A 289 -12.68 -23.88 -5.63
CA ILE A 289 -12.47 -22.92 -4.56
C ILE A 289 -13.46 -21.76 -4.75
N SER A 290 -14.33 -21.56 -3.80
CA SER A 290 -15.45 -20.66 -3.94
C SER A 290 -15.61 -19.71 -2.77
N ALA A 291 -15.96 -18.47 -3.06
CA ALA A 291 -16.41 -17.46 -2.10
C ALA A 291 -17.00 -16.26 -2.85
N PRO A 292 -17.68 -15.33 -2.19
CA PRO A 292 -17.91 -13.99 -2.72
C PRO A 292 -16.59 -13.26 -2.98
N ILE A 293 -16.62 -12.28 -3.85
CA ILE A 293 -15.45 -11.46 -4.20
C ILE A 293 -14.85 -10.81 -2.94
N GLY A 294 -13.52 -10.90 -2.81
CA GLY A 294 -12.79 -10.30 -1.69
C GLY A 294 -12.78 -11.13 -0.39
N GLN A 295 -13.22 -12.39 -0.43
CA GLN A 295 -13.26 -13.31 0.72
C GLN A 295 -12.06 -14.29 0.75
N GLY A 296 -10.89 -13.90 0.21
CA GLY A 296 -9.62 -14.59 0.39
C GLY A 296 -9.40 -15.83 -0.48
N VAL A 297 -10.15 -16.00 -1.59
CA VAL A 297 -10.04 -17.16 -2.49
C VAL A 297 -8.62 -17.35 -3.03
N SER A 298 -7.95 -16.27 -3.45
CA SER A 298 -6.58 -16.38 -3.96
C SER A 298 -5.61 -16.94 -2.92
N THR A 299 -5.70 -16.48 -1.68
CA THR A 299 -4.86 -16.98 -0.58
C THR A 299 -5.07 -18.49 -0.38
N THR A 300 -6.33 -18.95 -0.38
CA THR A 300 -6.66 -20.38 -0.27
C THR A 300 -6.16 -21.17 -1.47
N ALA A 301 -6.27 -20.62 -2.68
CA ALA A 301 -5.81 -21.28 -3.90
C ALA A 301 -4.28 -21.49 -3.89
N TYR A 302 -3.52 -20.46 -3.55
CA TYR A 302 -2.06 -20.58 -3.40
C TYR A 302 -1.68 -21.53 -2.26
N ALA A 303 -2.37 -21.47 -1.13
CA ALA A 303 -2.10 -22.34 0.01
C ALA A 303 -2.38 -23.83 -0.33
N LEU A 304 -3.45 -24.14 -1.07
CA LEU A 304 -3.75 -25.51 -1.51
C LEU A 304 -2.71 -26.01 -2.50
N LEU A 305 -2.34 -25.20 -3.50
CA LEU A 305 -1.31 -25.60 -4.46
C LEU A 305 0.06 -25.78 -3.78
N GLY A 306 0.41 -24.89 -2.87
CA GLY A 306 1.67 -24.92 -2.10
C GLY A 306 1.79 -26.10 -1.11
N ARG A 307 0.71 -26.88 -0.91
CA ARG A 307 0.75 -28.12 -0.11
C ARG A 307 1.36 -29.30 -0.88
N HIS A 308 1.29 -29.27 -2.19
CA HIS A 308 1.92 -30.30 -3.00
C HIS A 308 3.44 -30.12 -3.02
N ASP A 309 4.17 -31.20 -2.93
CA ASP A 309 5.62 -31.18 -2.98
C ASP A 309 6.10 -30.85 -4.42
N ALA A 310 6.59 -29.63 -4.61
CA ALA A 310 7.05 -29.15 -5.90
C ALA A 310 8.31 -29.88 -6.43
N TYR A 311 9.01 -30.68 -5.61
CA TYR A 311 10.15 -31.48 -6.05
C TYR A 311 9.73 -32.81 -6.68
N THR A 312 8.58 -33.34 -6.28
CA THR A 312 8.05 -34.61 -6.77
C THR A 312 6.86 -34.46 -7.70
N CYS A 313 6.24 -33.29 -7.74
CA CYS A 313 5.04 -32.99 -8.50
C CYS A 313 5.30 -31.92 -9.57
N ASN A 314 4.76 -32.12 -10.76
CA ASN A 314 4.74 -31.13 -11.83
C ASN A 314 3.59 -30.14 -11.61
N LEU A 315 3.88 -29.03 -10.95
CA LEU A 315 2.88 -28.03 -10.56
C LEU A 315 2.89 -26.82 -11.49
N LYS A 316 1.71 -26.42 -11.94
CA LYS A 316 1.55 -25.28 -12.84
C LYS A 316 0.40 -24.36 -12.43
N THR A 317 0.51 -23.08 -12.80
CA THR A 317 -0.62 -22.15 -12.68
C THR A 317 -0.94 -21.53 -14.03
N LEU A 318 -2.21 -21.20 -14.25
CA LEU A 318 -2.67 -20.32 -15.32
C LEU A 318 -3.50 -19.19 -14.72
N GLU A 319 -2.98 -17.98 -14.81
CA GLU A 319 -3.51 -16.82 -14.11
C GLU A 319 -3.57 -15.58 -15.01
N LYS A 320 -4.58 -14.74 -14.85
CA LYS A 320 -4.61 -13.40 -15.47
C LYS A 320 -3.56 -12.48 -14.87
N GLU A 321 -3.29 -12.63 -13.58
CA GLU A 321 -2.28 -11.86 -12.84
C GLU A 321 -1.66 -12.76 -11.77
N VAL A 322 -0.35 -12.99 -11.85
CA VAL A 322 0.40 -13.77 -10.86
C VAL A 322 0.62 -12.89 -9.63
N LEU A 323 -0.06 -13.22 -8.54
CA LEU A 323 -0.01 -12.44 -7.29
C LEU A 323 1.23 -12.77 -6.46
N HIS A 324 1.62 -14.04 -6.46
CA HIS A 324 2.76 -14.57 -5.71
C HIS A 324 3.39 -15.71 -6.51
N ARG A 325 4.70 -15.87 -6.39
CA ARG A 325 5.41 -16.99 -7.03
C ARG A 325 5.78 -18.02 -5.98
N LEU A 326 5.17 -19.19 -6.08
CA LEU A 326 5.53 -20.35 -5.27
C LEU A 326 6.82 -20.96 -5.81
N GLU A 327 7.70 -21.39 -4.92
CA GLU A 327 8.96 -22.06 -5.29
C GLU A 327 8.68 -23.41 -5.94
N GLY A 328 9.37 -23.72 -7.03
CA GLY A 328 9.20 -24.96 -7.77
C GLY A 328 7.91 -25.08 -8.61
N VAL A 329 7.08 -24.04 -8.68
CA VAL A 329 5.85 -24.02 -9.49
C VAL A 329 6.05 -23.20 -10.77
N GLU A 330 5.63 -23.72 -11.92
CA GLU A 330 5.62 -22.98 -13.19
C GLU A 330 4.40 -22.05 -13.24
N HIS A 331 4.63 -20.75 -13.02
CA HIS A 331 3.57 -19.73 -13.10
C HIS A 331 3.44 -19.18 -14.52
N ILE A 332 2.28 -19.37 -15.12
CA ILE A 332 1.96 -18.91 -16.46
C ILE A 332 0.92 -17.79 -16.38
N GLN A 333 1.35 -16.59 -16.74
CA GLN A 333 0.44 -15.45 -16.84
C GLN A 333 -0.13 -15.37 -18.25
N TRP A 334 -1.46 -15.29 -18.35
CA TRP A 334 -2.13 -15.05 -19.61
C TRP A 334 -2.19 -13.56 -19.91
N ASP A 335 -1.80 -13.20 -21.15
CA ASP A 335 -1.94 -11.84 -21.65
C ASP A 335 -3.20 -11.74 -22.53
N PRO A 336 -4.19 -10.91 -22.17
CA PRO A 336 -5.39 -10.69 -22.98
C PRO A 336 -5.12 -10.06 -24.36
N ASN A 337 -3.92 -9.51 -24.57
CA ASN A 337 -3.50 -8.95 -25.86
C ASN A 337 -2.77 -9.99 -26.73
N ASP A 338 -2.52 -11.20 -26.24
CA ASP A 338 -1.95 -12.29 -27.04
C ASP A 338 -3.03 -12.83 -28.02
N ALA A 339 -3.02 -12.30 -29.24
CA ALA A 339 -3.96 -12.69 -30.28
C ALA A 339 -3.78 -14.14 -30.76
N ALA A 340 -2.68 -14.79 -30.37
CA ALA A 340 -2.36 -16.16 -30.84
C ALA A 340 -2.96 -17.25 -29.95
N HIS A 341 -3.22 -16.94 -28.65
CA HIS A 341 -3.68 -17.94 -27.68
C HIS A 341 -4.73 -17.37 -26.73
N ASP A 342 -5.96 -17.81 -26.88
CA ASP A 342 -6.99 -17.55 -25.90
C ASP A 342 -6.75 -18.35 -24.59
N PHE A 343 -7.49 -18.02 -23.53
CA PHE A 343 -7.30 -18.65 -22.23
C PHE A 343 -7.55 -20.17 -22.24
N PRO A 344 -8.61 -20.71 -22.92
CA PRO A 344 -8.83 -22.14 -23.08
C PRO A 344 -7.69 -22.86 -23.82
N GLU A 345 -7.16 -22.27 -24.89
CA GLU A 345 -6.04 -22.87 -25.65
C GLU A 345 -4.76 -22.91 -24.82
N LYS A 346 -4.51 -21.87 -24.02
CA LYS A 346 -3.37 -21.85 -23.10
C LYS A 346 -3.50 -22.95 -22.06
N LEU A 347 -4.70 -23.16 -21.49
CA LEU A 347 -4.96 -24.26 -20.56
C LEU A 347 -4.75 -25.62 -21.22
N ARG A 348 -5.24 -25.79 -22.45
CA ARG A 348 -5.02 -27.02 -23.24
C ARG A 348 -3.53 -27.31 -23.46
N SER A 349 -2.74 -26.27 -23.73
CA SER A 349 -1.29 -26.39 -23.90
C SER A 349 -0.59 -26.83 -22.61
N ILE A 350 -1.05 -26.32 -21.44
CA ILE A 350 -0.53 -26.70 -20.12
C ILE A 350 -0.87 -28.17 -19.83
N VAL A 351 -2.12 -28.57 -20.05
CA VAL A 351 -2.59 -29.94 -19.82
C VAL A 351 -1.81 -30.98 -20.64
N ARG A 352 -1.41 -30.64 -21.87
CA ARG A 352 -0.58 -31.53 -22.70
C ARG A 352 0.80 -31.85 -22.15
N LYS A 353 1.27 -31.05 -21.17
CA LYS A 353 2.56 -31.27 -20.48
C LYS A 353 2.42 -32.22 -19.28
N ASP A 354 1.28 -32.85 -19.14
CA ASP A 354 0.94 -33.82 -18.10
C ASP A 354 1.27 -33.39 -16.68
N PRO A 355 0.70 -32.25 -16.21
CA PRO A 355 0.92 -31.77 -14.85
C PRO A 355 0.15 -32.59 -13.83
N ASP A 356 0.73 -32.76 -12.64
CA ASP A 356 0.09 -33.42 -11.50
C ASP A 356 -1.01 -32.55 -10.89
N ALA A 357 -0.74 -31.25 -10.75
CA ALA A 357 -1.75 -30.30 -10.33
C ALA A 357 -1.64 -28.95 -11.06
N ILE A 358 -2.80 -28.36 -11.35
CA ILE A 358 -2.93 -27.05 -12.00
C ILE A 358 -3.81 -26.14 -11.15
N LEU A 359 -3.38 -24.91 -10.94
CA LEU A 359 -4.25 -23.83 -10.45
C LEU A 359 -4.71 -22.97 -11.63
N CYS A 360 -6.01 -22.96 -11.90
CA CYS A 360 -6.65 -22.12 -12.90
C CYS A 360 -7.53 -21.07 -12.19
N THR A 361 -7.10 -19.80 -12.17
CA THR A 361 -7.77 -18.76 -11.37
C THR A 361 -8.97 -18.13 -12.06
N ASP A 362 -9.18 -18.40 -13.34
CA ASP A 362 -10.30 -17.84 -14.11
C ASP A 362 -11.01 -18.91 -14.92
N ILE A 363 -12.20 -19.29 -14.47
CA ILE A 363 -13.13 -20.14 -15.20
C ILE A 363 -14.39 -19.32 -15.46
N SER A 364 -14.34 -18.51 -16.52
CA SER A 364 -15.45 -17.62 -16.88
C SER A 364 -16.15 -18.01 -18.18
N ASP A 365 -15.61 -18.98 -18.91
CA ASP A 365 -16.13 -19.43 -20.20
C ASP A 365 -16.25 -20.96 -20.29
N VAL A 366 -17.13 -21.39 -21.18
CA VAL A 366 -17.43 -22.81 -21.43
C VAL A 366 -16.19 -23.57 -21.95
N GLY A 367 -15.36 -22.94 -22.78
CA GLY A 367 -14.15 -23.53 -23.35
C GLY A 367 -13.16 -23.91 -22.24
N THR A 368 -12.88 -22.99 -21.33
CA THR A 368 -11.98 -23.21 -20.20
C THR A 368 -12.51 -24.30 -19.27
N ALA A 369 -13.82 -24.27 -18.93
CA ALA A 369 -14.43 -25.27 -18.08
C ALA A 369 -14.33 -26.69 -18.67
N LYS A 370 -14.59 -26.87 -19.95
CA LYS A 370 -14.44 -28.16 -20.65
C LYS A 370 -12.98 -28.63 -20.69
N GLN A 371 -12.03 -27.69 -20.88
CA GLN A 371 -10.61 -28.02 -20.83
C GLN A 371 -10.15 -28.43 -19.43
N ALA A 372 -10.73 -27.87 -18.38
CA ALA A 372 -10.44 -28.24 -16.98
C ALA A 372 -11.08 -29.61 -16.63
N ALA A 373 -12.33 -29.87 -17.07
CA ALA A 373 -13.03 -31.10 -16.75
C ALA A 373 -12.35 -32.35 -17.36
N THR A 374 -11.81 -32.25 -18.57
CA THR A 374 -11.21 -33.39 -19.31
C THR A 374 -9.98 -34.00 -18.59
N PRO A 375 -8.95 -33.22 -18.16
CA PRO A 375 -7.82 -33.77 -17.44
C PRO A 375 -8.18 -34.21 -16.03
N GLY A 376 -9.14 -33.57 -15.37
CA GLY A 376 -9.68 -34.02 -14.10
C GLY A 376 -10.22 -35.44 -14.11
N MET A 377 -10.72 -35.90 -15.27
CA MET A 377 -11.12 -37.30 -15.45
C MET A 377 -9.95 -38.25 -15.77
N LYS A 378 -8.77 -37.73 -16.08
CA LYS A 378 -7.61 -38.51 -16.57
C LYS A 378 -6.46 -38.63 -15.56
N GLY A 379 -6.58 -38.06 -14.39
CA GLY A 379 -5.58 -38.20 -13.34
C GLY A 379 -4.87 -36.90 -12.85
N SER A 380 -5.11 -35.74 -13.49
CA SER A 380 -4.62 -34.45 -12.97
C SER A 380 -5.59 -33.84 -11.97
N LEU A 381 -5.08 -33.17 -10.94
CA LEU A 381 -5.89 -32.35 -10.03
C LEU A 381 -5.93 -30.90 -10.51
N ILE A 382 -7.13 -30.38 -10.73
CA ILE A 382 -7.30 -29.02 -11.21
C ILE A 382 -8.03 -28.18 -10.15
N TYR A 383 -7.33 -27.24 -9.56
CA TYR A 383 -7.91 -26.23 -8.71
C TYR A 383 -8.51 -25.12 -9.57
N VAL A 384 -9.80 -24.86 -9.40
CA VAL A 384 -10.52 -23.82 -10.14
C VAL A 384 -11.18 -22.85 -9.20
N VAL A 385 -11.22 -21.57 -9.56
CA VAL A 385 -11.85 -20.51 -8.78
C VAL A 385 -13.18 -20.12 -9.40
N ILE A 386 -14.28 -20.31 -8.66
CA ILE A 386 -15.63 -19.94 -9.10
C ILE A 386 -16.30 -19.07 -8.01
N PRO A 387 -16.53 -17.77 -8.27
CA PRO A 387 -17.21 -16.90 -7.30
C PRO A 387 -18.65 -17.35 -7.02
N SER A 388 -18.95 -17.68 -5.77
CA SER A 388 -20.30 -18.06 -5.34
C SER A 388 -20.50 -17.88 -3.83
N ASP A 389 -21.77 -17.75 -3.41
CA ASP A 389 -22.15 -17.57 -2.03
C ASP A 389 -22.28 -18.89 -1.25
N SER A 390 -22.32 -20.03 -1.95
CA SER A 390 -22.52 -21.35 -1.35
C SER A 390 -21.89 -22.45 -2.21
N VAL A 391 -21.69 -23.62 -1.60
CA VAL A 391 -21.26 -24.85 -2.29
C VAL A 391 -22.24 -25.21 -3.41
N GLN A 392 -23.55 -25.15 -3.13
CA GLN A 392 -24.58 -25.43 -4.14
C GLN A 392 -24.50 -24.47 -5.34
N GLY A 393 -24.36 -23.15 -5.07
CA GLY A 393 -24.23 -22.15 -6.12
C GLY A 393 -22.95 -22.30 -6.95
N ALA A 394 -21.84 -22.71 -6.32
CA ALA A 394 -20.59 -23.00 -7.00
C ALA A 394 -20.73 -24.21 -7.92
N TYR A 395 -21.37 -25.30 -7.44
CA TYR A 395 -21.67 -26.48 -8.25
C TYR A 395 -22.59 -26.16 -9.44
N ALA A 396 -23.68 -25.41 -9.20
CA ALA A 396 -24.60 -25.02 -10.26
C ALA A 396 -23.90 -24.24 -11.38
N LYS A 397 -23.02 -23.29 -11.04
CA LYS A 397 -22.22 -22.57 -12.02
C LYS A 397 -21.22 -23.48 -12.75
N TRP A 398 -20.63 -24.43 -12.04
CA TRP A 398 -19.74 -25.41 -12.65
C TRP A 398 -20.46 -26.25 -13.70
N VAL A 399 -21.65 -26.76 -13.39
CA VAL A 399 -22.50 -27.51 -14.33
C VAL A 399 -22.88 -26.67 -15.54
N GLU A 400 -23.25 -25.42 -15.34
CA GLU A 400 -23.58 -24.46 -16.41
C GLU A 400 -22.38 -24.25 -17.34
N LEU A 401 -21.19 -24.05 -16.80
CA LEU A 401 -19.97 -23.81 -17.56
C LEU A 401 -19.49 -25.06 -18.32
N VAL A 402 -19.58 -26.24 -17.74
CA VAL A 402 -19.23 -27.50 -18.40
C VAL A 402 -20.27 -27.88 -19.49
N GLY A 403 -21.55 -27.56 -19.25
CA GLY A 403 -22.66 -27.81 -20.14
C GLY A 403 -23.14 -29.27 -20.18
N ASP A 404 -22.52 -30.16 -19.39
CA ASP A 404 -22.92 -31.57 -19.22
C ASP A 404 -22.88 -31.92 -17.71
N PRO A 405 -24.04 -32.12 -17.06
CA PRO A 405 -24.10 -32.44 -15.64
C PRO A 405 -23.36 -33.73 -15.25
N LYS A 406 -23.39 -34.75 -16.13
CA LYS A 406 -22.71 -36.02 -15.87
C LYS A 406 -21.20 -35.86 -15.91
N ALA A 407 -20.68 -35.12 -16.89
CA ALA A 407 -19.27 -34.83 -16.98
C ALA A 407 -18.80 -33.94 -15.83
N ALA A 408 -19.60 -32.92 -15.47
CA ALA A 408 -19.33 -32.01 -14.34
C ALA A 408 -19.26 -32.74 -13.00
N ALA A 409 -20.16 -33.70 -12.78
CA ALA A 409 -20.19 -34.51 -11.56
C ALA A 409 -19.03 -35.52 -11.52
N LYS A 410 -18.75 -36.20 -12.66
CA LYS A 410 -17.73 -37.26 -12.74
C LYS A 410 -16.32 -36.74 -12.44
N CYS A 411 -15.99 -35.56 -12.91
CA CYS A 411 -14.67 -34.97 -12.66
C CYS A 411 -14.53 -34.23 -11.31
N LEU A 412 -15.62 -34.11 -10.54
CA LEU A 412 -15.58 -33.32 -9.30
C LEU A 412 -14.82 -34.06 -8.18
N ALA A 413 -13.74 -33.47 -7.68
CA ALA A 413 -13.04 -33.90 -6.47
C ALA A 413 -13.67 -33.30 -5.19
N GLY A 414 -14.07 -32.03 -5.26
CA GLY A 414 -14.72 -31.36 -4.14
C GLY A 414 -14.94 -29.88 -4.39
N ILE A 415 -15.53 -29.22 -3.40
CA ILE A 415 -15.82 -27.79 -3.40
C ILE A 415 -15.52 -27.23 -2.01
N SER A 416 -14.73 -26.17 -1.91
CA SER A 416 -14.66 -25.35 -0.72
C SER A 416 -15.44 -24.05 -0.90
N ASN A 417 -16.22 -23.66 0.10
CA ASN A 417 -16.79 -22.33 0.18
C ASN A 417 -16.32 -21.63 1.45
N GLN A 418 -16.03 -20.35 1.36
CA GLN A 418 -15.43 -19.63 2.49
C GLN A 418 -15.96 -18.21 2.66
N ARG A 419 -15.79 -17.71 3.88
CA ARG A 419 -15.97 -16.31 4.29
C ARG A 419 -14.81 -15.90 5.18
N LEU A 420 -14.51 -14.60 5.21
CA LEU A 420 -13.58 -14.02 6.16
C LEU A 420 -14.33 -13.35 7.30
N VAL A 421 -13.90 -13.64 8.52
CA VAL A 421 -14.36 -12.98 9.75
C VAL A 421 -13.18 -12.29 10.41
N ARG A 422 -13.43 -11.14 11.04
CA ARG A 422 -12.38 -10.47 11.81
C ARG A 422 -12.15 -11.21 13.12
N SER A 423 -10.90 -11.34 13.49
CA SER A 423 -10.51 -11.91 14.78
C SER A 423 -10.61 -10.83 15.86
N VAL A 424 -11.21 -11.13 17.01
CA VAL A 424 -11.23 -10.20 18.14
C VAL A 424 -9.81 -9.94 18.61
N CYS A 425 -9.52 -8.70 18.98
CA CYS A 425 -8.18 -8.32 19.41
C CYS A 425 -7.83 -9.05 20.72
N PRO A 426 -6.72 -9.79 20.77
CA PRO A 426 -6.34 -10.54 21.97
C PRO A 426 -6.09 -9.65 23.18
N ASN A 427 -5.67 -8.40 22.95
CA ASN A 427 -5.30 -7.46 24.00
C ASN A 427 -6.49 -6.75 24.66
N CYS A 428 -7.62 -6.56 23.94
CA CYS A 428 -8.75 -5.79 24.46
C CYS A 428 -10.10 -6.54 24.38
N LYS A 429 -10.11 -7.82 24.02
CA LYS A 429 -11.35 -8.60 24.04
C LYS A 429 -11.91 -8.69 25.46
N VAL A 430 -13.22 -8.62 25.58
CA VAL A 430 -13.93 -8.71 26.86
C VAL A 430 -14.78 -9.97 26.87
N GLY A 431 -14.60 -10.78 27.90
CA GLY A 431 -15.41 -11.94 28.15
C GLY A 431 -16.82 -11.55 28.62
N PHE A 432 -17.82 -12.30 28.21
CA PHE A 432 -19.20 -12.13 28.68
C PHE A 432 -19.93 -13.47 28.67
N GLN A 433 -20.95 -13.57 29.50
CA GLN A 433 -21.88 -14.72 29.51
C GLN A 433 -22.91 -14.54 28.40
N PRO A 434 -23.11 -15.57 27.53
CA PRO A 434 -24.10 -15.48 26.47
C PRO A 434 -25.55 -15.44 27.02
N SER A 435 -26.44 -14.75 26.32
CA SER A 435 -27.85 -14.80 26.59
C SER A 435 -28.43 -16.22 26.33
N PRO A 436 -29.59 -16.57 26.91
CA PRO A 436 -30.24 -17.87 26.64
C PRO A 436 -30.48 -18.12 25.15
N GLU A 437 -30.79 -17.07 24.40
CA GLU A 437 -31.00 -17.14 22.96
C GLU A 437 -29.68 -17.40 22.19
N GLN A 438 -28.62 -16.70 22.57
CA GLN A 438 -27.27 -16.94 22.00
C GLN A 438 -26.80 -18.35 22.34
N SER A 439 -27.00 -18.81 23.58
CA SER A 439 -26.64 -20.16 24.02
C SER A 439 -27.37 -21.23 23.18
N LYS A 440 -28.68 -21.05 22.93
CA LYS A 440 -29.47 -21.93 22.08
C LYS A 440 -28.95 -21.97 20.64
N ARG A 441 -28.65 -20.81 20.04
CA ARG A 441 -28.07 -20.72 18.67
C ARG A 441 -26.70 -21.35 18.58
N LEU A 442 -25.89 -21.25 19.63
CA LEU A 442 -24.57 -21.89 19.72
C LEU A 442 -24.67 -23.40 20.07
N GLY A 443 -25.86 -23.96 20.29
CA GLY A 443 -26.02 -25.34 20.71
C GLY A 443 -25.35 -25.63 22.06
N ILE A 444 -25.29 -24.65 22.97
CA ILE A 444 -24.73 -24.78 24.30
C ILE A 444 -25.84 -25.34 25.20
N ALA A 445 -25.56 -26.46 25.86
CA ALA A 445 -26.51 -27.03 26.82
C ALA A 445 -26.76 -26.06 27.97
N ALA A 446 -28.04 -25.96 28.41
CA ALA A 446 -28.41 -25.13 29.53
C ALA A 446 -27.60 -25.51 30.79
N GLY A 447 -27.02 -24.52 31.45
CA GLY A 447 -26.25 -24.71 32.68
C GLY A 447 -24.76 -24.95 32.51
N LYS A 448 -24.21 -25.04 31.29
CA LYS A 448 -22.77 -25.01 31.10
C LYS A 448 -22.27 -23.57 31.01
N PRO A 449 -21.41 -23.09 31.94
CA PRO A 449 -20.82 -21.77 31.84
C PRO A 449 -19.82 -21.76 30.67
N ILE A 450 -20.12 -21.01 29.63
CA ILE A 450 -19.19 -20.74 28.53
C ILE A 450 -18.99 -19.23 28.45
N GLU A 451 -17.75 -18.81 28.50
CA GLU A 451 -17.40 -17.42 28.29
C GLU A 451 -17.22 -17.16 26.80
N LEU A 452 -17.99 -16.23 26.26
CA LEU A 452 -17.82 -15.72 24.91
C LEU A 452 -17.06 -14.39 24.96
N PHE A 453 -16.45 -14.03 23.84
CA PHE A 453 -15.68 -12.80 23.74
C PHE A 453 -16.30 -11.81 22.75
N ARG A 454 -16.27 -10.54 23.11
CA ARG A 454 -16.66 -9.43 22.23
C ARG A 454 -15.51 -8.42 22.09
N GLN A 455 -15.57 -7.66 21.01
CA GLN A 455 -14.65 -6.58 20.77
C GLN A 455 -14.87 -5.42 21.75
N SER A 456 -13.79 -4.82 22.26
CA SER A 456 -13.86 -3.61 23.06
C SER A 456 -13.26 -2.41 22.34
N GLY A 457 -12.08 -2.56 21.77
CA GLY A 457 -11.27 -1.48 21.20
C GLY A 457 -10.57 -0.63 22.24
N LYS A 458 -10.91 -0.80 23.53
CA LYS A 458 -10.37 0.02 24.63
C LYS A 458 -9.68 -0.84 25.67
N VAL A 459 -8.69 -0.24 26.31
CA VAL A 459 -7.92 -0.83 27.42
C VAL A 459 -7.87 0.17 28.59
N GLN A 460 -7.83 -0.35 29.79
CA GLN A 460 -7.63 0.47 30.98
C GLN A 460 -6.13 0.56 31.27
N VAL A 461 -5.56 1.76 31.17
CA VAL A 461 -4.18 2.07 31.53
C VAL A 461 -4.20 2.94 32.79
N LYS A 462 -3.75 2.39 33.91
CA LYS A 462 -3.92 3.02 35.22
C LYS A 462 -5.40 3.32 35.48
N ASN A 463 -5.81 4.60 35.60
CA ASN A 463 -7.20 5.02 35.84
C ASN A 463 -7.86 5.67 34.61
N LYS A 464 -7.25 5.54 33.40
CA LYS A 464 -7.79 6.10 32.16
C LYS A 464 -8.18 5.00 31.19
N ILE A 465 -9.28 5.20 30.48
CA ILE A 465 -9.71 4.36 29.38
C ILE A 465 -9.14 4.96 28.10
N GLU A 466 -8.25 4.21 27.44
CA GLU A 466 -7.56 4.63 26.21
C GLU A 466 -7.86 3.64 25.10
N ASP A 467 -7.65 4.06 23.86
CA ASP A 467 -7.75 3.16 22.72
C ASP A 467 -6.66 2.08 22.79
N CYS A 468 -7.03 0.86 22.48
CA CYS A 468 -6.11 -0.27 22.50
C CYS A 468 -4.97 -0.05 21.51
N PRO A 469 -3.70 -0.04 21.94
CA PRO A 469 -2.57 0.23 21.05
C PRO A 469 -2.37 -0.86 19.99
N VAL A 470 -2.85 -2.09 20.22
CA VAL A 470 -2.72 -3.21 19.28
C VAL A 470 -3.71 -3.09 18.12
N CYS A 471 -4.97 -2.80 18.39
CA CYS A 471 -6.00 -2.70 17.37
C CYS A 471 -6.40 -1.26 17.02
N GLN A 472 -5.79 -0.27 17.66
CA GLN A 472 -6.03 1.15 17.47
C GLN A 472 -7.53 1.51 17.55
N GLY A 473 -8.19 1.01 18.59
CA GLY A 473 -9.60 1.29 18.87
C GLY A 473 -10.61 0.44 18.10
N SER A 474 -10.20 -0.35 17.10
CA SER A 474 -11.14 -1.16 16.29
C SER A 474 -11.76 -2.35 17.02
N GLY A 475 -11.10 -2.88 18.05
CA GLY A 475 -11.48 -4.10 18.76
C GLY A 475 -11.19 -5.40 18.01
N PHE A 476 -10.66 -5.32 16.77
CA PHE A 476 -10.33 -6.47 15.93
C PHE A 476 -8.86 -6.46 15.51
N PHE A 477 -8.31 -7.63 15.28
CA PHE A 477 -6.92 -7.79 14.87
C PHE A 477 -6.76 -8.95 13.88
N GLY A 478 -6.70 -8.63 12.59
CA GLY A 478 -6.60 -9.58 11.50
C GLY A 478 -7.90 -10.30 11.16
N GLN A 479 -7.81 -11.23 10.25
CA GLN A 479 -8.93 -12.02 9.74
C GLN A 479 -8.60 -13.51 9.80
N SER A 480 -9.66 -14.32 9.96
CA SER A 480 -9.62 -15.78 9.87
C SER A 480 -10.68 -16.25 8.90
N GLY A 481 -10.36 -17.26 8.09
CA GLY A 481 -11.34 -17.90 7.23
C GLY A 481 -12.31 -18.76 8.04
N ILE A 482 -13.55 -18.81 7.63
CA ILE A 482 -14.51 -19.86 7.94
C ILE A 482 -14.78 -20.65 6.68
N PHE A 483 -14.78 -21.96 6.76
CA PHE A 483 -14.80 -22.83 5.60
C PHE A 483 -15.94 -23.85 5.69
N GLU A 484 -16.44 -24.22 4.54
CA GLU A 484 -17.28 -25.38 4.29
C GLU A 484 -16.57 -26.18 3.20
N VAL A 485 -16.23 -27.44 3.48
CA VAL A 485 -15.46 -28.30 2.58
C VAL A 485 -16.30 -29.52 2.25
N PHE A 486 -16.77 -29.59 1.02
CA PHE A 486 -17.50 -30.70 0.44
C PHE A 486 -16.55 -31.55 -0.40
N LEU A 487 -16.32 -32.80 -0.04
CA LEU A 487 -15.60 -33.77 -0.86
C LEU A 487 -16.58 -34.67 -1.60
N ALA A 488 -16.36 -34.86 -2.89
CA ALA A 488 -17.22 -35.68 -3.73
C ALA A 488 -16.68 -37.13 -3.78
N ASP A 489 -17.24 -38.02 -2.95
CA ASP A 489 -17.05 -39.46 -3.10
C ASP A 489 -17.87 -40.03 -4.27
N ASP A 490 -17.71 -41.30 -4.60
CA ASP A 490 -18.38 -41.92 -5.75
C ASP A 490 -19.90 -41.86 -5.64
N ALA A 491 -20.46 -42.01 -4.43
CA ALA A 491 -21.89 -41.93 -4.20
C ALA A 491 -22.41 -40.50 -4.34
N ALA A 492 -21.62 -39.49 -3.87
CA ALA A 492 -21.95 -38.10 -4.10
C ALA A 492 -21.90 -37.74 -5.59
N ARG A 493 -20.85 -38.18 -6.32
CA ARG A 493 -20.76 -38.02 -7.77
C ARG A 493 -21.94 -38.64 -8.52
N ALA A 494 -22.38 -39.84 -8.12
CA ALA A 494 -23.55 -40.49 -8.72
C ALA A 494 -24.83 -39.66 -8.52
N ALA A 495 -25.11 -39.21 -7.30
CA ALA A 495 -26.26 -38.35 -7.01
C ALA A 495 -26.19 -37.01 -7.78
N LEU A 496 -25.02 -36.39 -7.84
CA LEU A 496 -24.80 -35.16 -8.58
C LEU A 496 -25.01 -35.33 -10.10
N ALA A 497 -24.63 -36.46 -10.66
CA ALA A 497 -24.85 -36.79 -12.07
C ALA A 497 -26.34 -36.94 -12.44
N GLU A 498 -27.19 -37.31 -11.47
CA GLU A 498 -28.64 -37.36 -11.58
C GLU A 498 -29.30 -35.99 -11.27
N GLY A 499 -28.51 -34.97 -10.94
CA GLY A 499 -28.98 -33.62 -10.59
C GLY A 499 -29.46 -33.48 -9.13
N ASP A 500 -29.29 -34.51 -8.32
CA ASP A 500 -29.70 -34.48 -6.90
C ASP A 500 -28.57 -33.98 -5.97
N PHE A 501 -28.32 -32.70 -6.02
CA PHE A 501 -27.36 -32.04 -5.12
C PHE A 501 -27.74 -32.19 -3.64
N ARG A 502 -29.04 -32.20 -3.34
CA ARG A 502 -29.53 -32.26 -1.97
C ARG A 502 -29.12 -33.56 -1.28
N THR A 503 -29.28 -34.69 -1.96
CA THR A 503 -28.87 -36.00 -1.45
C THR A 503 -27.35 -36.08 -1.27
N ALA A 504 -26.58 -35.63 -2.24
CA ALA A 504 -25.11 -35.59 -2.14
C ALA A 504 -24.65 -34.75 -0.94
N TYR A 505 -25.22 -33.58 -0.77
CA TYR A 505 -24.90 -32.66 0.32
C TYR A 505 -25.31 -33.21 1.70
N ALA A 506 -26.51 -33.75 1.82
CA ALA A 506 -26.98 -34.38 3.07
C ALA A 506 -26.11 -35.58 3.48
N ARG A 507 -25.63 -36.35 2.50
CA ARG A 507 -24.73 -37.46 2.73
C ARG A 507 -23.37 -36.95 3.28
N ALA A 508 -22.79 -35.91 2.70
CA ALA A 508 -21.53 -35.33 3.18
C ALA A 508 -21.64 -34.86 4.66
N ILE A 509 -22.76 -34.26 5.04
CA ILE A 509 -23.00 -33.89 6.45
C ILE A 509 -23.07 -35.12 7.37
N ARG A 510 -23.80 -36.15 6.98
CA ARG A 510 -24.07 -37.32 7.86
C ARG A 510 -22.88 -38.26 7.95
N GLU A 511 -22.29 -38.62 6.82
CA GLU A 511 -21.26 -39.66 6.71
C GLU A 511 -19.84 -39.11 6.81
N GLN A 512 -19.57 -37.99 6.13
CA GLN A 512 -18.24 -37.38 6.16
C GLN A 512 -18.10 -36.34 7.29
N LYS A 513 -19.17 -36.11 8.08
CA LYS A 513 -19.19 -35.11 9.18
C LYS A 513 -18.80 -33.71 8.70
N MET A 514 -19.19 -33.37 7.46
CA MET A 514 -18.94 -32.07 6.88
C MET A 514 -19.59 -31.00 7.75
N LEU A 515 -18.80 -29.98 8.11
CA LEU A 515 -19.31 -28.82 8.84
C LEU A 515 -19.83 -27.79 7.84
N GLN A 516 -21.07 -27.36 8.07
CA GLN A 516 -21.62 -26.24 7.32
C GLN A 516 -20.92 -24.92 7.67
N LEU A 517 -20.92 -23.98 6.76
CA LEU A 517 -20.22 -22.69 6.94
C LEU A 517 -20.67 -21.95 8.22
N GLN A 518 -21.95 -22.00 8.55
CA GLN A 518 -22.51 -21.40 9.77
C GLN A 518 -22.03 -22.12 11.04
N GLU A 519 -21.96 -23.45 11.03
CA GLU A 519 -21.44 -24.23 12.15
C GLU A 519 -19.96 -23.95 12.38
N ALA A 520 -19.17 -23.87 11.31
CA ALA A 520 -17.77 -23.48 11.40
C ALA A 520 -17.58 -22.07 12.00
N ALA A 521 -18.46 -21.12 11.66
CA ALA A 521 -18.46 -19.79 12.27
C ALA A 521 -18.77 -19.84 13.78
N LEU A 522 -19.80 -20.59 14.17
CA LEU A 522 -20.19 -20.76 15.57
C LEU A 522 -19.09 -21.45 16.39
N TYR A 523 -18.36 -22.38 15.77
CA TYR A 523 -17.20 -23.01 16.40
C TYR A 523 -16.13 -21.98 16.76
N LYS A 524 -15.80 -21.06 15.83
CA LYS A 524 -14.85 -19.98 16.08
C LYS A 524 -15.31 -18.96 17.12
N VAL A 525 -16.61 -18.73 17.23
CA VAL A 525 -17.18 -17.90 18.31
C VAL A 525 -16.97 -18.57 19.66
N ARG A 526 -17.19 -19.89 19.77
CA ARG A 526 -16.92 -20.66 21.00
C ARG A 526 -15.45 -20.67 21.39
N GLU A 527 -14.55 -20.71 20.42
CA GLU A 527 -13.09 -20.61 20.66
C GLU A 527 -12.64 -19.19 21.03
N GLY A 528 -13.52 -18.20 21.00
CA GLY A 528 -13.18 -16.81 21.26
C GLY A 528 -12.24 -16.19 20.21
N LYS A 529 -12.23 -16.73 19.00
CA LYS A 529 -11.47 -16.19 17.86
C LYS A 529 -12.19 -15.03 17.20
N THR A 530 -13.53 -15.07 17.15
CA THR A 530 -14.38 -14.01 16.60
C THR A 530 -15.56 -13.73 17.52
N SER A 531 -16.23 -12.60 17.33
CA SER A 531 -17.44 -12.28 18.08
C SER A 531 -18.70 -12.83 17.39
N PHE A 532 -19.78 -13.00 18.16
CA PHE A 532 -21.06 -13.45 17.64
C PHE A 532 -21.61 -12.49 16.56
N ASP A 533 -21.50 -11.18 16.81
CA ASP A 533 -21.96 -10.15 15.88
C ASP A 533 -21.17 -10.15 14.57
N GLU A 534 -19.85 -10.40 14.64
CA GLU A 534 -19.02 -10.50 13.45
C GLU A 534 -19.34 -11.75 12.63
N ALA A 535 -19.58 -12.89 13.31
CA ALA A 535 -20.04 -14.09 12.63
C ALA A 535 -21.39 -13.85 11.92
N ALA A 536 -22.33 -13.17 12.56
CA ALA A 536 -23.61 -12.81 11.96
C ALA A 536 -23.43 -11.86 10.75
N ARG A 537 -22.52 -10.88 10.86
CA ARG A 537 -22.17 -9.95 9.76
C ARG A 537 -21.67 -10.69 8.51
N ALA A 538 -20.88 -11.74 8.69
CA ALA A 538 -20.32 -12.49 7.55
C ALA A 538 -21.39 -13.16 6.68
N PHE A 539 -22.57 -13.41 7.21
CA PHE A 539 -23.72 -14.00 6.50
C PHE A 539 -24.79 -12.98 6.10
N ALA A 540 -24.68 -11.73 6.57
CA ALA A 540 -25.59 -10.68 6.15
C ALA A 540 -25.42 -10.42 4.65
N LYS A 541 -26.51 -10.35 3.89
CA LYS A 541 -26.47 -9.90 2.50
C LYS A 541 -25.92 -8.47 2.48
N PRO A 542 -24.97 -8.15 1.60
CA PRO A 542 -24.53 -6.77 1.45
C PRO A 542 -25.74 -5.90 1.17
N ALA A 543 -25.96 -4.88 1.99
CA ALA A 543 -26.98 -3.89 1.71
C ALA A 543 -26.72 -3.32 0.31
N PRO A 544 -27.76 -3.15 -0.54
CA PRO A 544 -27.59 -2.50 -1.83
C PRO A 544 -26.87 -1.18 -1.59
N ALA A 545 -25.86 -0.89 -2.41
CA ALA A 545 -25.05 0.32 -2.29
C ALA A 545 -25.99 1.53 -2.32
N GLN A 546 -26.41 1.97 -1.15
CA GLN A 546 -27.10 3.24 -1.01
C GLN A 546 -26.07 4.30 -1.39
N ASN A 547 -26.37 5.02 -2.47
CA ASN A 547 -25.81 6.34 -2.75
C ASN A 547 -26.11 7.21 -1.53
N GLN A 548 -25.24 7.17 -0.53
CA GLN A 548 -25.29 8.10 0.59
C GLN A 548 -24.72 9.42 0.10
N GLY A 549 -25.58 10.16 -0.63
CA GLY A 549 -25.45 11.58 -0.77
C GLY A 549 -25.77 12.23 0.57
N ALA A 550 -24.86 13.12 0.95
CA ALA A 550 -24.92 14.17 1.95
C ALA A 550 -25.16 13.79 3.43
N PRO A 551 -24.37 14.34 4.35
CA PRO A 551 -24.66 14.31 5.77
C PRO A 551 -25.81 15.27 6.06
N ALA A 552 -26.91 14.75 6.64
CA ALA A 552 -27.92 15.59 7.26
C ALA A 552 -27.31 16.24 8.53
N GLY A 553 -26.76 17.42 8.38
CA GLY A 553 -26.56 18.35 9.47
C GLY A 553 -27.93 18.90 9.87
N GLY A 554 -28.47 18.43 10.98
CA GLY A 554 -29.69 18.92 11.58
C GLY A 554 -29.52 18.93 13.10
N ALA A 555 -29.25 20.09 13.66
CA ALA A 555 -29.39 20.39 15.08
C ALA A 555 -30.84 20.15 15.52
N PRO A 556 -31.10 19.74 16.77
CA PRO A 556 -32.45 19.53 17.24
C PRO A 556 -33.15 20.87 17.39
N ALA A 557 -34.22 21.09 16.62
CA ALA A 557 -35.14 22.21 16.81
C ALA A 557 -36.08 21.92 17.95
N MET A 558 -36.19 22.88 18.85
CA MET A 558 -37.13 22.95 19.97
C MET A 558 -38.58 22.78 19.51
N GLN A 559 -39.30 22.01 20.28
CA GLN A 559 -40.77 21.87 20.20
C GLN A 559 -41.44 23.22 20.51
N GLY A 560 -42.16 23.75 19.53
CA GLY A 560 -43.08 24.87 19.68
C GLY A 560 -44.52 24.40 19.56
N ALA A 561 -45.40 24.99 20.38
CA ALA A 561 -46.76 24.66 20.74
C ALA A 561 -47.77 24.61 19.56
N PRO A 562 -48.96 24.04 19.78
CA PRO A 562 -49.95 23.75 18.73
C PRO A 562 -50.78 24.99 18.35
N THR A 563 -50.90 25.25 17.05
CA THR A 563 -51.84 26.24 16.53
C THR A 563 -53.09 25.56 15.94
N GLN A 564 -54.22 26.16 16.26
CA GLN A 564 -55.59 25.77 15.92
C GLN A 564 -55.93 25.82 14.41
N PRO A 565 -56.98 25.14 13.96
CA PRO A 565 -57.35 25.06 12.54
C PRO A 565 -58.17 26.28 12.08
N SER A 566 -57.77 26.89 11.00
CA SER A 566 -58.54 27.96 10.31
C SER A 566 -59.42 27.41 9.21
N ALA A 567 -60.60 28.04 9.10
CA ALA A 567 -61.79 27.69 8.38
C ALA A 567 -61.66 27.66 6.83
N LYS A 568 -62.56 26.84 6.27
CA LYS A 568 -62.88 26.71 4.85
C LYS A 568 -63.38 28.04 4.23
N SER A 569 -62.91 28.38 3.04
CA SER A 569 -63.58 29.33 2.13
C SER A 569 -64.20 28.58 0.96
N PRO A 570 -65.37 29.07 0.44
CA PRO A 570 -66.18 28.33 -0.53
C PRO A 570 -65.75 28.60 -2.00
N PRO A 571 -66.28 27.84 -2.98
CA PRO A 571 -65.82 27.88 -4.36
C PRO A 571 -66.51 29.01 -5.14
N ALA A 572 -65.74 29.68 -6.04
CA ALA A 572 -66.25 30.65 -6.99
C ALA A 572 -66.77 29.94 -8.24
N SER A 573 -67.96 30.34 -8.61
CA SER A 573 -68.74 29.90 -9.76
C SER A 573 -68.22 30.40 -11.11
N SER A 574 -68.39 29.55 -12.10
CA SER A 574 -68.28 29.79 -13.53
C SER A 574 -69.19 30.86 -14.04
N GLY A 575 -68.73 31.60 -15.07
CA GLY A 575 -69.54 32.51 -15.86
C GLY A 575 -68.83 33.01 -17.08
N HIS A 576 -69.29 32.52 -18.24
CA HIS A 576 -69.07 32.89 -19.65
C HIS A 576 -67.71 32.63 -20.31
#